data_d59580df85de4474b35678232ac24768
#
_entry.id   d59580df85de4474b35678232ac24768
#
_cell.length_a   1.000
_cell.length_b   1.000
_cell.length_c   1.000
_cell.angle_alpha   90.00
_cell.angle_beta   90.00
_cell.angle_gamma   90.00
#
_symmetry.space_group_name_H-M   'P 1'
#
loop_
_entity.id
_entity.type
_entity.pdbx_description
1 polymer ?
#
loop_
_entity_poly.entity_id
_entity_poly.type
_entity_poly.pdbx_seq_one_letter_code
_entity_poly.pdbx_strand_id
1 'polypeptide(L)'
;MKFLLTGGSGHLGANLVRRLLDDGKDVRVLLREGSNNAGLDGLDVERVFGDLRNPEALKAALRGVDRVYHCAAKLSTVDGGEQELFECNVIGTRNLLRAARDAGAGRVVVTGSFSAVGHRHDAPSDETVPFNPFDKAMPYEKSKAGVEHECLKAVVEGQDVVVATSCAILGPNDFKPSRMGRTLADFANGKMRAYIPGGFEFVAARDIVSGHLLAMEKGRTGQKYIISSRFTTVDELMEIFERVTGRRRPRLRLPPPVMAVIAEVTQAVQSTFFPSRPQRLTPGAVRILRMHRRADTTKAKTELGYQPTSIEDAVKEQYEFFIGQGWIDGKSPPLARKAPATEETKKRALA
;
A
#
# COMPACT_ATOMS: atom_id res chain seq x y z
N MET A 1 -13.42 -23.32 -5.89
CA MET A 1 -12.09 -23.03 -5.28
C MET A 1 -12.31 -21.95 -4.25
N LYS A 2 -11.99 -22.26 -3.00
CA LYS A 2 -12.16 -21.36 -1.85
C LYS A 2 -10.84 -20.65 -1.52
N PHE A 3 -10.91 -19.35 -1.39
CA PHE A 3 -9.77 -18.51 -1.02
C PHE A 3 -9.90 -18.00 0.42
N LEU A 4 -8.85 -18.12 1.22
CA LEU A 4 -8.72 -17.34 2.45
C LEU A 4 -8.00 -16.03 2.15
N LEU A 5 -8.58 -14.93 2.59
CA LEU A 5 -7.93 -13.63 2.53
C LEU A 5 -7.80 -13.05 3.94
N THR A 6 -6.58 -12.70 4.34
CA THR A 6 -6.32 -11.94 5.56
C THR A 6 -6.10 -10.48 5.23
N GLY A 7 -6.51 -9.58 6.10
CA GLY A 7 -6.41 -8.14 5.85
C GLY A 7 -7.47 -7.59 4.89
N GLY A 8 -8.57 -8.29 4.68
CA GLY A 8 -9.67 -7.92 3.76
C GLY A 8 -10.29 -6.54 4.03
N SER A 9 -10.22 -6.03 5.26
CA SER A 9 -10.71 -4.69 5.59
C SER A 9 -9.69 -3.57 5.37
N GLY A 10 -8.48 -3.88 4.88
CA GLY A 10 -7.46 -2.90 4.47
C GLY A 10 -7.63 -2.45 3.02
N HIS A 11 -6.90 -1.41 2.59
CA HIS A 11 -7.02 -0.83 1.25
C HIS A 11 -6.81 -1.86 0.12
N LEU A 12 -5.70 -2.62 0.15
CA LEU A 12 -5.47 -3.71 -0.80
C LEU A 12 -6.54 -4.80 -0.69
N GLY A 13 -6.77 -5.29 0.54
CA GLY A 13 -7.67 -6.42 0.76
C GLY A 13 -9.11 -6.14 0.33
N ALA A 14 -9.63 -4.93 0.58
CA ALA A 14 -10.97 -4.54 0.16
C ALA A 14 -11.14 -4.53 -1.37
N ASN A 15 -10.09 -4.13 -2.11
CA ASN A 15 -10.07 -4.20 -3.57
C ASN A 15 -9.93 -5.66 -4.07
N LEU A 16 -9.07 -6.45 -3.44
CA LEU A 16 -8.83 -7.84 -3.84
C LEU A 16 -10.06 -8.72 -3.58
N VAL A 17 -10.76 -8.52 -2.45
CA VAL A 17 -12.02 -9.24 -2.16
C VAL A 17 -13.05 -8.97 -3.26
N ARG A 18 -13.27 -7.69 -3.62
CA ARG A 18 -14.22 -7.33 -4.68
C ARG A 18 -13.89 -8.00 -6.00
N ARG A 19 -12.63 -7.93 -6.40
CA ARG A 19 -12.19 -8.55 -7.64
C ARG A 19 -12.35 -10.08 -7.63
N LEU A 20 -12.08 -10.74 -6.51
CA LEU A 20 -12.29 -12.20 -6.40
C LEU A 20 -13.77 -12.56 -6.50
N LEU A 21 -14.68 -11.76 -5.90
CA LEU A 21 -16.11 -11.95 -6.02
C LEU A 21 -16.60 -11.71 -7.45
N ASP A 22 -16.11 -10.64 -8.12
CA ASP A 22 -16.41 -10.35 -9.53
C ASP A 22 -15.95 -11.49 -10.45
N ASP A 23 -14.84 -12.16 -10.11
CA ASP A 23 -14.33 -13.35 -10.80
C ASP A 23 -15.07 -14.65 -10.37
N GLY A 24 -16.15 -14.57 -9.60
CA GLY A 24 -16.99 -15.70 -9.17
C GLY A 24 -16.28 -16.65 -8.19
N LYS A 25 -15.33 -16.17 -7.39
CA LYS A 25 -14.58 -16.99 -6.42
C LYS A 25 -15.30 -17.03 -5.07
N ASP A 26 -15.20 -18.17 -4.37
CA ASP A 26 -15.63 -18.32 -2.99
C ASP A 26 -14.57 -17.73 -2.06
N VAL A 27 -14.91 -16.69 -1.30
CA VAL A 27 -13.98 -15.92 -0.49
C VAL A 27 -14.32 -15.99 0.98
N ARG A 28 -13.39 -16.50 1.78
CA ARG A 28 -13.40 -16.40 3.24
C ARG A 28 -12.45 -15.31 3.68
N VAL A 29 -12.85 -14.46 4.61
CA VAL A 29 -12.03 -13.37 5.12
C VAL A 29 -11.77 -13.56 6.61
N LEU A 30 -10.49 -13.60 7.01
CA LEU A 30 -10.10 -13.59 8.42
C LEU A 30 -10.09 -12.15 8.92
N LEU A 31 -10.90 -11.86 9.91
CA LEU A 31 -11.14 -10.55 10.51
C LEU A 31 -10.76 -10.56 11.98
N ARG A 32 -10.34 -9.42 12.52
CA ARG A 32 -10.19 -9.26 13.96
C ARG A 32 -11.49 -8.74 14.56
N GLU A 33 -11.85 -9.28 15.72
CA GLU A 33 -12.96 -8.74 16.51
C GLU A 33 -12.73 -7.26 16.85
N GLY A 34 -13.81 -6.48 16.89
CA GLY A 34 -13.76 -5.05 17.20
C GLY A 34 -13.07 -4.17 16.13
N SER A 35 -12.59 -4.73 15.02
CA SER A 35 -12.02 -3.93 13.93
C SER A 35 -13.12 -3.30 13.06
N ASN A 36 -12.85 -2.11 12.52
CA ASN A 36 -13.70 -1.53 11.49
C ASN A 36 -13.61 -2.39 10.21
N ASN A 37 -14.71 -3.04 9.84
CA ASN A 37 -14.81 -3.90 8.66
C ASN A 37 -15.78 -3.35 7.60
N ALA A 38 -16.11 -2.04 7.65
CA ALA A 38 -17.04 -1.40 6.72
C ALA A 38 -16.70 -1.63 5.24
N GLY A 39 -15.39 -1.81 4.93
CA GLY A 39 -14.96 -2.18 3.57
C GLY A 39 -15.50 -3.50 3.03
N LEU A 40 -16.12 -4.32 3.87
CA LEU A 40 -16.69 -5.62 3.50
C LEU A 40 -18.22 -5.66 3.65
N ASP A 41 -18.85 -4.55 4.02
CA ASP A 41 -20.29 -4.52 4.19
C ASP A 41 -21.00 -4.67 2.84
N GLY A 42 -22.07 -5.48 2.82
CA GLY A 42 -22.81 -5.80 1.60
C GLY A 42 -22.12 -6.79 0.66
N LEU A 43 -20.91 -7.30 0.98
CA LEU A 43 -20.23 -8.31 0.17
C LEU A 43 -20.58 -9.72 0.66
N ASP A 44 -20.79 -10.61 -0.31
CA ASP A 44 -21.05 -12.04 -0.08
C ASP A 44 -19.70 -12.76 0.19
N VAL A 45 -19.24 -12.68 1.43
CA VAL A 45 -18.00 -13.32 1.91
C VAL A 45 -18.26 -14.08 3.20
N GLU A 46 -17.63 -15.22 3.34
CA GLU A 46 -17.61 -15.94 4.61
C GLU A 46 -16.67 -15.20 5.59
N ARG A 47 -17.21 -14.72 6.71
CA ARG A 47 -16.46 -13.98 7.73
C ARG A 47 -16.07 -14.92 8.87
N VAL A 48 -14.76 -15.03 9.12
CA VAL A 48 -14.21 -15.79 10.27
C VAL A 48 -13.42 -14.80 11.13
N PHE A 49 -13.64 -14.88 12.44
CA PHE A 49 -12.97 -13.98 13.38
C PHE A 49 -11.79 -14.66 14.06
N GLY A 50 -10.67 -13.98 14.13
CA GLY A 50 -9.45 -14.45 14.77
C GLY A 50 -8.28 -13.52 14.59
N ASP A 51 -7.21 -13.77 15.33
CA ASP A 51 -5.93 -13.05 15.25
C ASP A 51 -4.85 -13.96 14.66
N LEU A 52 -3.97 -13.42 13.84
CA LEU A 52 -2.84 -14.16 13.24
C LEU A 52 -1.89 -14.76 14.30
N ARG A 53 -1.90 -14.20 15.52
CA ARG A 53 -1.12 -14.70 16.64
C ARG A 53 -1.75 -15.92 17.32
N ASN A 54 -3.00 -16.27 16.98
CA ASN A 54 -3.71 -17.41 17.52
C ASN A 54 -3.73 -18.58 16.52
N PRO A 55 -2.92 -19.64 16.72
CA PRO A 55 -2.88 -20.77 15.80
C PRO A 55 -4.18 -21.52 15.64
N GLU A 56 -5.01 -21.63 16.70
CA GLU A 56 -6.28 -22.36 16.64
C GLU A 56 -7.32 -21.60 15.77
N ALA A 57 -7.33 -20.26 15.87
CA ALA A 57 -8.16 -19.43 15.00
C ALA A 57 -7.76 -19.57 13.52
N LEU A 58 -6.45 -19.67 13.26
CA LEU A 58 -5.93 -19.88 11.90
C LEU A 58 -6.29 -21.26 11.36
N LYS A 59 -6.18 -22.31 12.19
CA LYS A 59 -6.57 -23.66 11.83
C LYS A 59 -8.06 -23.75 11.49
N ALA A 60 -8.92 -23.05 12.24
CA ALA A 60 -10.34 -22.97 11.93
C ALA A 60 -10.60 -22.21 10.62
N ALA A 61 -9.92 -21.07 10.41
CA ALA A 61 -10.07 -20.24 9.22
C ALA A 61 -9.63 -20.96 7.92
N LEU A 62 -8.69 -21.90 8.01
CA LEU A 62 -8.11 -22.60 6.86
C LEU A 62 -8.84 -23.91 6.48
N ARG A 63 -9.83 -24.34 7.23
CA ARG A 63 -10.60 -25.57 6.88
C ARG A 63 -11.22 -25.45 5.49
N GLY A 64 -10.87 -26.36 4.60
CA GLY A 64 -11.42 -26.44 3.24
C GLY A 64 -11.01 -25.25 2.35
N VAL A 65 -9.92 -24.57 2.67
CA VAL A 65 -9.35 -23.48 1.87
C VAL A 65 -8.35 -24.07 0.87
N ASP A 66 -8.49 -23.69 -0.40
CA ASP A 66 -7.62 -24.15 -1.46
C ASP A 66 -6.37 -23.26 -1.61
N ARG A 67 -6.51 -21.94 -1.45
CA ARG A 67 -5.45 -20.95 -1.67
C ARG A 67 -5.57 -19.76 -0.72
N VAL A 68 -4.47 -19.06 -0.48
CA VAL A 68 -4.40 -17.97 0.52
C VAL A 68 -3.82 -16.70 -0.07
N TYR A 69 -4.48 -15.56 0.19
CA TYR A 69 -3.91 -14.22 0.05
C TYR A 69 -3.66 -13.62 1.43
N HIS A 70 -2.40 -13.38 1.75
CA HIS A 70 -2.00 -12.79 3.02
C HIS A 70 -1.67 -11.31 2.86
N CYS A 71 -2.70 -10.45 3.03
CA CYS A 71 -2.57 -9.00 2.94
C CYS A 71 -2.56 -8.30 4.30
N ALA A 72 -2.76 -9.03 5.39
CA ALA A 72 -2.77 -8.45 6.73
C ALA A 72 -1.34 -8.04 7.15
N ALA A 73 -1.21 -6.80 7.61
CA ALA A 73 -0.01 -6.31 8.27
C ALA A 73 -0.36 -5.15 9.20
N LYS A 74 0.40 -5.01 10.30
CA LYS A 74 0.42 -3.79 11.10
C LYS A 74 1.41 -2.83 10.47
N LEU A 75 0.94 -1.60 10.18
CA LEU A 75 1.75 -0.51 9.64
C LEU A 75 2.13 0.46 10.76
N SER A 76 3.40 0.85 10.84
CA SER A 76 3.87 1.95 11.66
C SER A 76 4.97 2.72 10.93
N THR A 77 4.98 4.02 11.10
CA THR A 77 6.05 4.90 10.61
C THR A 77 6.63 5.72 11.75
N VAL A 78 6.25 5.40 12.98
CA VAL A 78 6.83 5.93 14.21
C VAL A 78 7.76 4.91 14.81
N ASP A 79 8.78 5.40 15.49
CA ASP A 79 9.66 4.57 16.30
C ASP A 79 8.89 4.04 17.52
N GLY A 80 9.27 2.86 18.00
CA GLY A 80 8.57 2.16 19.07
C GLY A 80 7.52 1.16 18.59
N GLY A 81 7.12 0.25 19.45
CA GLY A 81 6.17 -0.83 19.15
C GLY A 81 6.77 -1.93 18.27
N GLU A 82 8.13 -2.06 18.26
CA GLU A 82 8.82 -3.08 17.48
C GLU A 82 8.33 -4.49 17.79
N GLN A 83 8.13 -4.79 19.08
CA GLN A 83 7.64 -6.10 19.50
C GLN A 83 6.27 -6.41 18.90
N GLU A 84 5.33 -5.48 18.99
CA GLU A 84 3.98 -5.68 18.43
C GLU A 84 4.01 -5.82 16.91
N LEU A 85 4.87 -5.04 16.21
CA LEU A 85 5.09 -5.19 14.77
C LEU A 85 5.67 -6.56 14.43
N PHE A 86 6.64 -7.02 15.19
CA PHE A 86 7.24 -8.33 15.01
C PHE A 86 6.23 -9.46 15.27
N GLU A 87 5.49 -9.38 16.36
CA GLU A 87 4.46 -10.38 16.69
C GLU A 87 3.34 -10.44 15.63
N CYS A 88 2.83 -9.28 15.22
CA CYS A 88 1.74 -9.23 14.23
C CYS A 88 2.21 -9.62 12.83
N ASN A 89 3.34 -9.06 12.38
CA ASN A 89 3.75 -9.22 10.98
C ASN A 89 4.57 -10.50 10.79
N VAL A 90 5.60 -10.74 11.62
CA VAL A 90 6.53 -11.87 11.41
C VAL A 90 5.94 -13.15 11.98
N ILE A 91 5.62 -13.15 13.30
CA ILE A 91 5.07 -14.34 13.94
C ILE A 91 3.69 -14.68 13.36
N GLY A 92 2.84 -13.67 13.12
CA GLY A 92 1.55 -13.85 12.49
C GLY A 92 1.65 -14.51 11.11
N THR A 93 2.60 -14.08 10.27
CA THR A 93 2.87 -14.70 8.95
C THR A 93 3.37 -16.13 9.12
N ARG A 94 4.32 -16.38 10.03
CA ARG A 94 4.81 -17.74 10.35
C ARG A 94 3.66 -18.67 10.72
N ASN A 95 2.79 -18.22 11.63
CA ASN A 95 1.65 -19.03 12.07
C ASN A 95 0.69 -19.34 10.93
N LEU A 96 0.39 -18.33 10.09
CA LEU A 96 -0.47 -18.52 8.93
C LEU A 96 0.12 -19.52 7.93
N LEU A 97 1.41 -19.39 7.60
CA LEU A 97 2.08 -20.29 6.66
C LEU A 97 2.07 -21.74 7.19
N ARG A 98 2.38 -21.94 8.46
CA ARG A 98 2.29 -23.27 9.10
C ARG A 98 0.87 -23.83 9.03
N ALA A 99 -0.11 -23.05 9.46
CA ALA A 99 -1.51 -23.48 9.45
C ALA A 99 -2.03 -23.77 8.01
N ALA A 100 -1.59 -22.98 7.01
CA ALA A 100 -1.92 -23.21 5.61
C ALA A 100 -1.32 -24.52 5.09
N ARG A 101 -0.07 -24.82 5.43
CA ARG A 101 0.56 -26.10 5.10
C ARG A 101 -0.18 -27.28 5.75
N ASP A 102 -0.44 -27.17 7.05
CA ASP A 102 -1.11 -28.24 7.82
C ASP A 102 -2.55 -28.50 7.34
N ALA A 103 -3.19 -27.48 6.79
CA ALA A 103 -4.52 -27.59 6.16
C ALA A 103 -4.47 -28.09 4.71
N GLY A 104 -3.29 -28.29 4.12
CA GLY A 104 -3.12 -28.68 2.72
C GLY A 104 -3.49 -27.58 1.72
N ALA A 105 -3.53 -26.33 2.14
CA ALA A 105 -3.72 -25.22 1.20
C ALA A 105 -2.57 -25.18 0.18
N GLY A 106 -2.93 -25.01 -1.08
CA GLY A 106 -1.96 -25.02 -2.18
C GLY A 106 -1.04 -23.79 -2.14
N ARG A 107 -1.25 -22.83 -3.04
CA ARG A 107 -0.41 -21.63 -3.08
C ARG A 107 -0.82 -20.58 -2.07
N VAL A 108 0.18 -19.95 -1.44
CA VAL A 108 0.02 -18.75 -0.59
C VAL A 108 0.71 -17.56 -1.28
N VAL A 109 -0.04 -16.49 -1.56
CA VAL A 109 0.53 -15.21 -1.99
C VAL A 109 0.59 -14.27 -0.78
N VAL A 110 1.80 -13.86 -0.43
CA VAL A 110 2.07 -12.95 0.70
C VAL A 110 2.36 -11.56 0.17
N THR A 111 1.68 -10.54 0.73
CA THR A 111 1.97 -9.14 0.39
C THR A 111 3.29 -8.71 1.03
N GLY A 112 4.31 -8.55 0.21
CA GLY A 112 5.59 -7.93 0.57
C GLY A 112 5.48 -6.41 0.66
N SER A 113 6.60 -5.74 0.88
CA SER A 113 6.70 -4.28 0.87
C SER A 113 7.99 -3.84 0.19
N PHE A 114 7.91 -2.84 -0.67
CA PHE A 114 9.11 -2.26 -1.28
C PHE A 114 10.08 -1.69 -0.24
N SER A 115 9.61 -1.40 0.97
CA SER A 115 10.47 -1.01 2.09
C SER A 115 11.42 -2.12 2.58
N ALA A 116 11.11 -3.40 2.29
CA ALA A 116 11.96 -4.54 2.59
C ALA A 116 12.97 -4.89 1.47
N VAL A 117 12.90 -4.22 0.33
CA VAL A 117 13.91 -4.30 -0.74
C VAL A 117 15.05 -3.35 -0.37
N GLY A 118 16.29 -3.69 -0.68
CA GLY A 118 17.43 -2.79 -0.50
C GLY A 118 17.35 -1.55 -1.41
N HIS A 119 18.19 -0.57 -1.15
CA HIS A 119 18.22 0.68 -1.92
C HIS A 119 19.49 0.76 -2.78
N ARG A 120 19.30 0.93 -4.09
CA ARG A 120 20.36 1.39 -5.01
C ARG A 120 20.25 2.91 -5.15
N HIS A 121 21.35 3.62 -4.97
CA HIS A 121 21.37 5.09 -5.02
C HIS A 121 21.35 5.63 -6.45
N ASP A 122 21.92 4.90 -7.38
CA ASP A 122 22.20 5.28 -8.78
C ASP A 122 21.29 4.60 -9.81
N ALA A 123 20.49 3.62 -9.38
CA ALA A 123 19.60 2.86 -10.26
C ALA A 123 18.30 2.46 -9.55
N PRO A 124 17.25 2.05 -10.29
CA PRO A 124 16.08 1.39 -9.70
C PRO A 124 16.48 0.10 -8.97
N SER A 125 15.84 -0.16 -7.81
CA SER A 125 16.04 -1.38 -7.04
C SER A 125 15.12 -2.48 -7.57
N ASP A 126 15.70 -3.64 -7.84
CA ASP A 126 15.01 -4.87 -8.23
C ASP A 126 14.91 -5.84 -7.04
N GLU A 127 14.33 -7.02 -7.29
CA GLU A 127 14.13 -8.07 -6.29
C GLU A 127 15.44 -8.69 -5.74
N THR A 128 16.56 -8.47 -6.41
CA THR A 128 17.86 -9.04 -6.02
C THR A 128 18.59 -8.19 -4.97
N VAL A 129 18.16 -6.93 -4.78
CA VAL A 129 18.82 -6.02 -3.84
C VAL A 129 18.44 -6.41 -2.41
N PRO A 130 19.39 -6.91 -1.58
CA PRO A 130 19.08 -7.39 -0.25
C PRO A 130 18.75 -6.22 0.69
N PHE A 131 17.81 -6.45 1.61
CA PHE A 131 17.58 -5.54 2.73
C PHE A 131 18.83 -5.52 3.63
N ASN A 132 19.34 -4.32 3.93
CA ASN A 132 20.44 -4.17 4.86
C ASN A 132 19.91 -3.94 6.29
N PRO A 133 20.02 -4.92 7.20
CA PRO A 133 19.50 -4.81 8.56
C PRO A 133 20.28 -3.82 9.43
N PHE A 134 21.50 -3.44 9.02
CA PHE A 134 22.36 -2.49 9.73
C PHE A 134 22.10 -1.03 9.35
N ASP A 135 21.37 -0.79 8.27
CA ASP A 135 20.93 0.55 7.92
C ASP A 135 19.95 1.09 8.97
N LYS A 136 19.86 2.42 9.04
CA LYS A 136 18.88 3.10 9.90
C LYS A 136 17.46 2.87 9.33
N ALA A 137 16.94 1.65 9.48
CA ALA A 137 15.63 1.23 9.00
C ALA A 137 14.57 1.40 10.10
N MET A 138 13.34 1.72 9.67
CA MET A 138 12.20 1.76 10.59
C MET A 138 11.80 0.36 11.06
N PRO A 139 11.17 0.23 12.25
CA PRO A 139 10.68 -1.07 12.75
C PRO A 139 9.78 -1.80 11.74
N TYR A 140 8.94 -1.07 11.02
CA TYR A 140 8.10 -1.64 9.96
C TYR A 140 8.93 -2.25 8.81
N GLU A 141 9.97 -1.56 8.33
CA GLU A 141 10.86 -2.07 7.26
C GLU A 141 11.51 -3.38 7.68
N LYS A 142 12.05 -3.42 8.93
CA LYS A 142 12.63 -4.64 9.53
C LYS A 142 11.60 -5.77 9.65
N SER A 143 10.37 -5.45 10.08
CA SER A 143 9.32 -6.46 10.19
C SER A 143 8.93 -7.06 8.82
N LYS A 144 8.91 -6.25 7.76
CA LYS A 144 8.60 -6.73 6.41
C LYS A 144 9.75 -7.57 5.81
N ALA A 145 11.01 -7.26 6.13
CA ALA A 145 12.13 -8.14 5.81
C ALA A 145 12.02 -9.49 6.56
N GLY A 146 11.62 -9.47 7.84
CA GLY A 146 11.33 -10.68 8.61
C GLY A 146 10.20 -11.52 8.02
N VAL A 147 9.15 -10.89 7.44
CA VAL A 147 8.08 -11.60 6.69
C VAL A 147 8.66 -12.35 5.49
N GLU A 148 9.54 -11.71 4.70
CA GLU A 148 10.18 -12.39 3.56
C GLU A 148 11.02 -13.59 4.00
N HIS A 149 11.73 -13.52 5.14
CA HIS A 149 12.47 -14.66 5.71
C HIS A 149 11.53 -15.81 6.09
N GLU A 150 10.38 -15.54 6.70
CA GLU A 150 9.40 -16.61 7.00
C GLU A 150 8.82 -17.23 5.73
N CYS A 151 8.61 -16.46 4.67
CA CYS A 151 8.21 -16.99 3.37
C CYS A 151 9.27 -17.92 2.78
N LEU A 152 10.54 -17.52 2.76
CA LEU A 152 11.64 -18.36 2.26
C LEU A 152 11.79 -19.64 3.09
N LYS A 153 11.65 -19.55 4.43
CA LYS A 153 11.67 -20.72 5.30
C LYS A 153 10.55 -21.70 4.96
N ALA A 154 9.32 -21.22 4.76
CA ALA A 154 8.19 -22.06 4.37
C ALA A 154 8.43 -22.75 3.02
N VAL A 155 9.08 -22.05 2.05
CA VAL A 155 9.46 -22.62 0.76
C VAL A 155 10.47 -23.76 0.93
N VAL A 156 11.50 -23.59 1.78
CA VAL A 156 12.48 -24.66 2.09
C VAL A 156 11.77 -25.87 2.71
N GLU A 157 10.72 -25.63 3.49
CA GLU A 157 9.87 -26.67 4.07
C GLU A 157 8.84 -27.26 3.06
N GLY A 158 8.94 -26.94 1.76
CA GLY A 158 8.16 -27.50 0.66
C GLY A 158 6.84 -26.80 0.35
N GLN A 159 6.56 -25.62 0.92
CA GLN A 159 5.33 -24.89 0.68
C GLN A 159 5.42 -24.00 -0.55
N ASP A 160 4.34 -23.92 -1.34
CA ASP A 160 4.26 -23.01 -2.48
C ASP A 160 3.89 -21.60 -2.03
N VAL A 161 4.91 -20.76 -1.85
CA VAL A 161 4.76 -19.35 -1.43
C VAL A 161 5.35 -18.41 -2.47
N VAL A 162 4.59 -17.37 -2.80
CA VAL A 162 5.02 -16.28 -3.70
C VAL A 162 4.82 -14.94 -2.97
N VAL A 163 5.76 -14.00 -3.12
CA VAL A 163 5.67 -12.69 -2.51
C VAL A 163 5.33 -11.63 -3.55
N ALA A 164 4.20 -10.95 -3.40
CA ALA A 164 3.81 -9.79 -4.19
C ALA A 164 4.19 -8.50 -3.44
N THR A 165 5.30 -7.88 -3.83
CA THR A 165 5.90 -6.74 -3.14
C THR A 165 5.21 -5.44 -3.55
N SER A 166 4.46 -4.85 -2.62
CA SER A 166 3.65 -3.65 -2.83
C SER A 166 4.46 -2.36 -2.61
N CYS A 167 4.18 -1.36 -3.44
CA CYS A 167 4.53 0.04 -3.23
C CYS A 167 3.40 0.82 -2.54
N ALA A 168 3.47 2.17 -2.51
CA ALA A 168 2.42 2.99 -1.91
C ALA A 168 1.14 2.94 -2.78
N ILE A 169 0.03 2.52 -2.19
CA ILE A 169 -1.22 2.27 -2.93
C ILE A 169 -2.05 3.55 -3.03
N LEU A 170 -2.55 3.84 -4.24
CA LEU A 170 -3.55 4.86 -4.55
C LEU A 170 -4.74 4.21 -5.26
N GLY A 171 -5.96 4.65 -4.95
CA GLY A 171 -7.16 4.12 -5.60
C GLY A 171 -8.35 4.02 -4.67
N PRO A 172 -9.48 3.49 -5.16
CA PRO A 172 -10.74 3.40 -4.43
C PRO A 172 -10.68 2.37 -3.29
N ASN A 173 -11.78 2.28 -2.54
CA ASN A 173 -11.97 1.34 -1.43
C ASN A 173 -10.98 1.46 -0.27
N ASP A 174 -10.44 2.66 -0.05
CA ASP A 174 -9.60 3.02 1.09
C ASP A 174 -10.48 3.40 2.31
N PHE A 175 -11.31 2.45 2.79
CA PHE A 175 -12.29 2.65 3.88
C PHE A 175 -11.67 3.02 5.24
N LYS A 176 -10.37 2.86 5.38
CA LYS A 176 -9.58 3.31 6.54
C LYS A 176 -8.50 4.23 6.02
N PRO A 177 -8.82 5.51 5.70
CA PRO A 177 -7.94 6.32 4.88
C PRO A 177 -6.46 6.13 5.18
N SER A 178 -5.76 5.63 4.17
CA SER A 178 -4.30 5.49 4.20
C SER A 178 -3.64 6.86 4.39
N ARG A 179 -2.32 6.91 4.58
CA ARG A 179 -1.64 8.22 4.64
C ARG A 179 -1.85 9.03 3.37
N MET A 180 -1.71 8.37 2.21
CA MET A 180 -1.90 9.04 0.93
C MET A 180 -3.36 9.42 0.69
N GLY A 181 -4.30 8.56 1.08
CA GLY A 181 -5.72 8.87 1.05
C GLY A 181 -6.06 10.10 1.91
N ARG A 182 -5.54 10.18 3.15
CA ARG A 182 -5.70 11.38 3.98
C ARG A 182 -5.05 12.61 3.37
N THR A 183 -3.90 12.46 2.70
CA THR A 183 -3.24 13.57 2.02
C THR A 183 -4.11 14.10 0.88
N LEU A 184 -4.71 13.23 0.08
CA LEU A 184 -5.66 13.62 -0.97
C LEU A 184 -6.91 14.29 -0.38
N ALA A 185 -7.50 13.74 0.68
CA ALA A 185 -8.67 14.32 1.34
C ALA A 185 -8.35 15.71 1.95
N ASP A 186 -7.22 15.85 2.62
CA ASP A 186 -6.76 17.13 3.18
C ASP A 186 -6.49 18.17 2.06
N PHE A 187 -5.92 17.74 0.94
CA PHE A 187 -5.73 18.59 -0.22
C PHE A 187 -7.07 19.05 -0.80
N ALA A 188 -7.96 18.13 -1.10
CA ALA A 188 -9.26 18.40 -1.70
C ALA A 188 -10.15 19.28 -0.79
N ASN A 189 -10.07 19.10 0.53
CA ASN A 189 -10.79 19.94 1.51
C ASN A 189 -10.08 21.28 1.83
N GLY A 190 -8.93 21.58 1.17
CA GLY A 190 -8.18 22.83 1.37
C GLY A 190 -7.48 22.95 2.72
N LYS A 191 -7.27 21.83 3.40
CA LYS A 191 -6.58 21.79 4.71
C LYS A 191 -5.06 21.79 4.58
N MET A 192 -4.55 21.49 3.38
CA MET A 192 -3.11 21.45 3.12
C MET A 192 -2.55 22.85 2.84
N ARG A 193 -1.63 23.31 3.68
CA ARG A 193 -0.99 24.65 3.57
C ARG A 193 0.37 24.61 2.91
N ALA A 194 1.07 23.50 3.03
CA ALA A 194 2.43 23.30 2.52
C ALA A 194 2.65 21.81 2.21
N TYR A 195 3.69 21.52 1.43
CA TYR A 195 4.14 20.16 1.20
C TYR A 195 5.68 20.09 1.15
N ILE A 196 6.21 18.86 1.23
CA ILE A 196 7.63 18.56 1.24
C ILE A 196 8.00 17.98 -0.12
N PRO A 197 9.06 18.45 -0.79
CA PRO A 197 9.56 17.80 -2.00
C PRO A 197 10.14 16.43 -1.68
N GLY A 198 10.10 15.55 -2.66
CA GLY A 198 10.56 14.17 -2.56
C GLY A 198 9.83 13.30 -3.57
N GLY A 199 9.78 12.00 -3.34
CA GLY A 199 9.06 11.09 -4.21
C GLY A 199 8.90 9.69 -3.63
N PHE A 200 7.94 8.96 -4.18
CA PHE A 200 7.65 7.57 -3.84
C PHE A 200 7.40 6.74 -5.09
N GLU A 201 7.56 5.44 -4.96
CA GLU A 201 6.95 4.48 -5.85
C GLU A 201 5.48 4.29 -5.48
N PHE A 202 4.61 4.49 -6.45
CA PHE A 202 3.18 4.30 -6.31
C PHE A 202 2.68 3.14 -7.14
N VAL A 203 1.62 2.51 -6.65
CA VAL A 203 0.87 1.48 -7.37
C VAL A 203 -0.62 1.79 -7.31
N ALA A 204 -1.30 1.69 -8.46
CA ALA A 204 -2.75 1.79 -8.49
C ALA A 204 -3.39 0.58 -7.79
N ALA A 205 -4.51 0.78 -7.10
CA ALA A 205 -5.20 -0.31 -6.39
C ALA A 205 -5.56 -1.46 -7.33
N ARG A 206 -5.97 -1.16 -8.56
CA ARG A 206 -6.23 -2.17 -9.60
C ARG A 206 -4.98 -2.94 -10.01
N ASP A 207 -3.83 -2.27 -10.05
CA ASP A 207 -2.57 -2.85 -10.47
C ASP A 207 -2.00 -3.80 -9.41
N ILE A 208 -2.04 -3.40 -8.13
CA ILE A 208 -1.59 -4.28 -7.04
C ILE A 208 -2.50 -5.50 -6.91
N VAL A 209 -3.81 -5.36 -7.14
CA VAL A 209 -4.74 -6.50 -7.21
C VAL A 209 -4.38 -7.41 -8.37
N SER A 210 -4.19 -6.86 -9.59
CA SER A 210 -3.74 -7.62 -10.76
C SER A 210 -2.43 -8.35 -10.48
N GLY A 211 -1.45 -7.67 -9.87
CA GLY A 211 -0.17 -8.28 -9.49
C GLY A 211 -0.33 -9.47 -8.53
N HIS A 212 -1.26 -9.38 -7.54
CA HIS A 212 -1.54 -10.50 -6.63
C HIS A 212 -2.20 -11.67 -7.36
N LEU A 213 -3.15 -11.42 -8.26
CA LEU A 213 -3.79 -12.45 -9.07
C LEU A 213 -2.79 -13.14 -10.00
N LEU A 214 -1.95 -12.37 -10.68
CA LEU A 214 -0.89 -12.90 -11.53
C LEU A 214 0.15 -13.70 -10.74
N ALA A 215 0.54 -13.24 -9.53
CA ALA A 215 1.42 -13.98 -8.65
C ALA A 215 0.80 -15.30 -8.18
N MET A 216 -0.53 -15.33 -7.94
CA MET A 216 -1.27 -16.55 -7.62
C MET A 216 -1.29 -17.53 -8.78
N GLU A 217 -1.44 -17.04 -10.00
CA GLU A 217 -1.59 -17.87 -11.20
C GLU A 217 -0.24 -18.31 -11.78
N LYS A 218 0.70 -17.36 -11.96
CA LYS A 218 1.94 -17.54 -12.74
C LYS A 218 3.21 -17.42 -11.92
N GLY A 219 3.14 -16.92 -10.67
CA GLY A 219 4.32 -16.71 -9.85
C GLY A 219 5.10 -18.00 -9.63
N ARG A 220 6.42 -17.95 -9.67
CA ARG A 220 7.28 -19.08 -9.33
C ARG A 220 7.44 -19.18 -7.83
N THR A 221 7.33 -20.38 -7.27
CA THR A 221 7.54 -20.67 -5.83
C THR A 221 8.86 -20.09 -5.33
N GLY A 222 8.84 -19.44 -4.20
CA GLY A 222 10.00 -18.80 -3.58
C GLY A 222 10.42 -17.48 -4.20
N GLN A 223 9.71 -17.01 -5.23
CA GLN A 223 10.03 -15.74 -5.87
C GLN A 223 9.23 -14.59 -5.29
N LYS A 224 9.84 -13.40 -5.30
CA LYS A 224 9.15 -12.14 -5.08
C LYS A 224 9.09 -11.34 -6.37
N TYR A 225 8.03 -10.54 -6.50
CA TYR A 225 7.76 -9.70 -7.65
C TYR A 225 7.39 -8.29 -7.17
N ILE A 226 8.12 -7.28 -7.61
CA ILE A 226 7.81 -5.89 -7.29
C ILE A 226 6.67 -5.42 -8.18
N ILE A 227 5.58 -5.00 -7.54
CA ILE A 227 4.38 -4.50 -8.19
C ILE A 227 4.30 -3.00 -7.92
N SER A 228 4.66 -2.22 -8.93
CA SER A 228 4.62 -0.76 -8.93
C SER A 228 4.07 -0.25 -10.26
N SER A 229 3.33 0.87 -10.22
CA SER A 229 2.88 1.53 -11.43
C SER A 229 3.95 2.53 -11.90
N ARG A 230 4.39 3.42 -11.00
CA ARG A 230 5.34 4.47 -11.36
C ARG A 230 5.93 5.18 -10.13
N PHE A 231 7.21 5.56 -10.24
CA PHE A 231 7.77 6.59 -9.35
C PHE A 231 7.14 7.95 -9.68
N THR A 232 6.67 8.65 -8.65
CA THR A 232 6.06 9.97 -8.79
C THR A 232 6.63 10.90 -7.73
N THR A 233 7.11 12.07 -8.15
CA THR A 233 7.52 13.10 -7.21
C THR A 233 6.30 13.70 -6.49
N VAL A 234 6.53 14.28 -5.31
CA VAL A 234 5.44 14.97 -4.60
C VAL A 234 4.93 16.16 -5.40
N ASP A 235 5.82 16.85 -6.14
CA ASP A 235 5.43 17.95 -7.02
C ASP A 235 4.46 17.49 -8.12
N GLU A 236 4.80 16.39 -8.84
CA GLU A 236 3.91 15.77 -9.83
C GLU A 236 2.59 15.28 -9.21
N LEU A 237 2.66 14.71 -8.00
CA LEU A 237 1.46 14.26 -7.31
C LEU A 237 0.54 15.44 -6.95
N MET A 238 1.11 16.57 -6.52
CA MET A 238 0.33 17.80 -6.26
C MET A 238 -0.30 18.35 -7.55
N GLU A 239 0.37 18.22 -8.70
CA GLU A 239 -0.18 18.58 -10.01
C GLU A 239 -1.34 17.64 -10.40
N ILE A 240 -1.19 16.34 -10.17
CA ILE A 240 -2.27 15.38 -10.39
C ILE A 240 -3.47 15.72 -9.48
N PHE A 241 -3.23 15.98 -8.20
CA PHE A 241 -4.30 16.38 -7.26
C PHE A 241 -4.99 17.66 -7.72
N GLU A 242 -4.24 18.66 -8.21
CA GLU A 242 -4.80 19.90 -8.75
C GLU A 242 -5.71 19.63 -9.95
N ARG A 243 -5.25 18.81 -10.91
CA ARG A 243 -6.06 18.44 -12.10
C ARG A 243 -7.33 17.67 -11.73
N VAL A 244 -7.21 16.70 -10.84
CA VAL A 244 -8.32 15.82 -10.45
C VAL A 244 -9.35 16.55 -9.60
N THR A 245 -8.91 17.35 -8.62
CA THR A 245 -9.82 17.97 -7.64
C THR A 245 -10.29 19.36 -8.04
N GLY A 246 -9.64 20.02 -9.02
CA GLY A 246 -9.87 21.40 -9.38
C GLY A 246 -9.34 22.43 -8.36
N ARG A 247 -8.72 22.00 -7.27
CA ARG A 247 -8.18 22.87 -6.23
C ARG A 247 -6.70 23.16 -6.49
N ARG A 248 -6.31 24.43 -6.37
CA ARG A 248 -4.92 24.85 -6.54
C ARG A 248 -4.02 24.24 -5.47
N ARG A 249 -2.86 23.75 -5.88
CA ARG A 249 -1.83 23.23 -4.97
C ARG A 249 -1.29 24.31 -4.03
N PRO A 250 -0.82 23.94 -2.82
CA PRO A 250 -0.17 24.86 -1.91
C PRO A 250 1.03 25.52 -2.56
N ARG A 251 1.20 26.83 -2.35
CA ARG A 251 2.38 27.57 -2.86
C ARG A 251 3.63 27.34 -2.02
N LEU A 252 3.44 26.99 -0.74
CA LEU A 252 4.56 26.83 0.19
C LEU A 252 5.15 25.42 0.05
N ARG A 253 6.37 25.37 -0.48
CA ARG A 253 7.19 24.18 -0.59
C ARG A 253 8.28 24.26 0.47
N LEU A 254 8.23 23.41 1.47
CA LEU A 254 9.15 23.46 2.60
C LEU A 254 10.43 22.67 2.31
N PRO A 255 11.62 23.29 2.46
CA PRO A 255 12.87 22.57 2.27
C PRO A 255 12.99 21.35 3.19
N PRO A 256 13.48 20.20 2.70
CA PRO A 256 13.57 18.97 3.48
C PRO A 256 14.31 19.10 4.84
N PRO A 257 15.40 19.87 4.99
CA PRO A 257 16.06 20.07 6.28
C PRO A 257 15.14 20.72 7.31
N VAL A 258 14.40 21.76 6.90
CA VAL A 258 13.44 22.46 7.77
C VAL A 258 12.35 21.50 8.23
N MET A 259 11.85 20.64 7.34
CA MET A 259 10.84 19.67 7.67
C MET A 259 11.35 18.53 8.56
N ALA A 260 12.63 18.16 8.45
CA ALA A 260 13.22 17.19 9.37
C ALA A 260 13.19 17.72 10.82
N VAL A 261 13.60 18.97 11.01
CA VAL A 261 13.56 19.63 12.32
C VAL A 261 12.10 19.75 12.82
N ILE A 262 11.17 20.20 11.98
CA ILE A 262 9.75 20.29 12.35
C ILE A 262 9.20 18.91 12.71
N ALA A 263 9.57 17.85 11.98
CA ALA A 263 9.13 16.49 12.26
C ALA A 263 9.64 15.99 13.62
N GLU A 264 10.91 16.24 13.94
CA GLU A 264 11.49 15.87 15.25
C GLU A 264 10.83 16.62 16.39
N VAL A 265 10.67 17.93 16.28
CA VAL A 265 9.98 18.75 17.30
C VAL A 265 8.53 18.31 17.47
N THR A 266 7.81 18.12 16.35
CA THR A 266 6.41 17.68 16.39
C THR A 266 6.29 16.28 16.99
N GLN A 267 7.20 15.38 16.70
CA GLN A 267 7.23 14.04 17.30
C GLN A 267 7.46 14.11 18.79
N ALA A 268 8.44 14.88 19.25
CA ALA A 268 8.75 15.06 20.68
C ALA A 268 7.56 15.65 21.45
N VAL A 269 6.94 16.72 20.94
CA VAL A 269 5.76 17.34 21.55
C VAL A 269 4.57 16.38 21.56
N GLN A 270 4.31 15.72 20.44
CA GLN A 270 3.15 14.86 20.29
C GLN A 270 3.26 13.58 21.13
N SER A 271 4.44 12.94 21.18
CA SER A 271 4.67 11.76 22.02
C SER A 271 4.53 12.07 23.50
N THR A 272 4.90 13.28 23.91
CA THR A 272 4.84 13.71 25.32
C THR A 272 3.44 14.14 25.76
N PHE A 273 2.76 14.96 24.94
CA PHE A 273 1.51 15.60 25.34
C PHE A 273 0.25 15.01 24.71
N PHE A 274 0.37 14.30 23.57
CA PHE A 274 -0.77 13.77 22.82
C PHE A 274 -0.49 12.38 22.24
N PRO A 275 -0.12 11.37 23.04
CA PRO A 275 0.35 10.06 22.56
C PRO A 275 -0.71 9.30 21.75
N SER A 276 -2.01 9.55 21.97
CA SER A 276 -3.11 8.89 21.26
C SER A 276 -3.43 9.50 19.89
N ARG A 277 -2.87 10.66 19.53
CA ARG A 277 -3.14 11.29 18.24
C ARG A 277 -2.23 10.72 17.15
N PRO A 278 -2.77 10.38 15.95
CA PRO A 278 -1.96 9.87 14.86
C PRO A 278 -0.97 10.94 14.37
N GLN A 279 0.32 10.59 14.33
CA GLN A 279 1.37 11.46 13.84
C GLN A 279 1.28 11.59 12.31
N ARG A 280 1.14 12.82 11.83
CA ARG A 280 1.06 13.10 10.37
C ARG A 280 2.43 13.22 9.72
N LEU A 281 3.36 13.88 10.39
CA LEU A 281 4.72 14.08 9.94
C LEU A 281 5.68 13.36 10.90
N THR A 282 6.43 12.40 10.37
CA THR A 282 7.44 11.66 11.14
C THR A 282 8.80 11.77 10.46
N PRO A 283 9.90 11.76 11.22
CA PRO A 283 11.26 11.78 10.65
C PRO A 283 11.48 10.65 9.64
N GLY A 284 10.93 9.46 9.92
CA GLY A 284 10.97 8.31 9.00
C GLY A 284 10.29 8.59 7.66
N ALA A 285 9.11 9.24 7.66
CA ALA A 285 8.41 9.60 6.44
C ALA A 285 9.20 10.63 5.61
N VAL A 286 9.79 11.65 6.26
CA VAL A 286 10.65 12.63 5.59
C VAL A 286 11.88 11.97 4.98
N ARG A 287 12.50 11.01 5.70
CA ARG A 287 13.64 10.24 5.20
C ARG A 287 13.29 9.47 3.93
N ILE A 288 12.18 8.71 3.95
CA ILE A 288 11.74 7.92 2.79
C ILE A 288 11.50 8.82 1.57
N LEU A 289 10.83 9.97 1.76
CA LEU A 289 10.61 10.96 0.70
C LEU A 289 11.91 11.41 0.03
N ARG A 290 12.96 11.64 0.85
CA ARG A 290 14.26 12.12 0.37
C ARG A 290 15.11 11.05 -0.33
N MET A 291 14.85 9.78 -0.07
CA MET A 291 15.62 8.68 -0.67
C MET A 291 15.37 8.53 -2.17
N HIS A 292 14.27 9.06 -2.72
CA HIS A 292 13.90 8.93 -4.13
C HIS A 292 14.03 7.49 -4.67
N ARG A 293 13.68 6.50 -3.83
CA ARG A 293 13.81 5.08 -4.19
C ARG A 293 12.90 4.75 -5.37
N ARG A 294 13.49 4.18 -6.40
CA ARG A 294 12.78 3.73 -7.61
C ARG A 294 12.75 2.21 -7.66
N ALA A 295 11.65 1.66 -8.16
CA ALA A 295 11.48 0.23 -8.35
C ALA A 295 11.72 -0.18 -9.80
N ASP A 296 12.40 -1.30 -10.00
CA ASP A 296 12.42 -2.00 -11.27
C ASP A 296 11.34 -3.09 -11.25
N THR A 297 10.40 -3.01 -12.18
CA THR A 297 9.28 -3.96 -12.32
C THR A 297 9.47 -4.91 -13.49
N THR A 298 10.66 -4.96 -14.09
CA THR A 298 10.94 -5.76 -15.28
C THR A 298 10.59 -7.22 -15.06
N LYS A 299 10.95 -7.80 -13.91
CA LYS A 299 10.63 -9.18 -13.55
C LYS A 299 9.13 -9.46 -13.55
N ALA A 300 8.34 -8.60 -12.91
CA ALA A 300 6.88 -8.75 -12.88
C ALA A 300 6.28 -8.64 -14.29
N LYS A 301 6.79 -7.73 -15.14
CA LYS A 301 6.34 -7.56 -16.52
C LYS A 301 6.68 -8.77 -17.38
N THR A 302 7.89 -9.31 -17.28
CA THR A 302 8.36 -10.40 -18.14
C THR A 302 7.83 -11.76 -17.73
N GLU A 303 7.81 -12.06 -16.42
CA GLU A 303 7.42 -13.38 -15.93
C GLU A 303 5.91 -13.51 -15.68
N LEU A 304 5.25 -12.43 -15.23
CA LEU A 304 3.82 -12.47 -14.91
C LEU A 304 2.94 -11.87 -16.01
N GLY A 305 3.51 -11.06 -16.90
CA GLY A 305 2.73 -10.25 -17.85
C GLY A 305 2.08 -9.04 -17.20
N TYR A 306 2.65 -8.52 -16.07
CA TYR A 306 2.15 -7.37 -15.37
C TYR A 306 2.19 -6.11 -16.22
N GLN A 307 1.08 -5.36 -16.25
CA GLN A 307 0.96 -4.10 -17.00
C GLN A 307 0.39 -3.01 -16.07
N PRO A 308 1.22 -2.03 -15.66
CA PRO A 308 0.76 -0.94 -14.81
C PRO A 308 -0.12 0.05 -15.55
N THR A 309 -1.08 0.63 -14.82
CA THR A 309 -1.99 1.66 -15.30
C THR A 309 -1.59 3.06 -14.82
N SER A 310 -2.39 4.09 -15.16
CA SER A 310 -2.12 5.47 -14.83
C SER A 310 -2.33 5.75 -13.33
N ILE A 311 -1.37 6.42 -12.70
CA ILE A 311 -1.51 6.94 -11.32
C ILE A 311 -2.55 8.06 -11.26
N GLU A 312 -2.71 8.86 -12.32
CA GLU A 312 -3.73 9.91 -12.35
C GLU A 312 -5.15 9.32 -12.30
N ASP A 313 -5.39 8.22 -13.02
CA ASP A 313 -6.67 7.51 -12.94
C ASP A 313 -6.92 6.93 -11.56
N ALA A 314 -5.88 6.35 -10.93
CA ALA A 314 -5.98 5.85 -9.56
C ALA A 314 -6.33 6.95 -8.54
N VAL A 315 -5.74 8.14 -8.68
CA VAL A 315 -6.07 9.32 -7.86
C VAL A 315 -7.51 9.77 -8.12
N LYS A 316 -7.96 9.79 -9.38
CA LYS A 316 -9.33 10.15 -9.74
C LYS A 316 -10.34 9.20 -9.10
N GLU A 317 -10.12 7.89 -9.22
CA GLU A 317 -10.99 6.88 -8.60
C GLU A 317 -11.01 7.00 -7.07
N GLN A 318 -9.86 7.29 -6.44
CA GLN A 318 -9.80 7.51 -4.99
C GLN A 318 -10.56 8.78 -4.59
N TYR A 319 -10.44 9.84 -5.37
CA TYR A 319 -11.16 11.09 -5.14
C TYR A 319 -12.68 10.90 -5.24
N GLU A 320 -13.16 10.26 -6.30
CA GLU A 320 -14.58 9.92 -6.50
C GLU A 320 -15.11 9.03 -5.37
N PHE A 321 -14.33 8.02 -4.96
CA PHE A 321 -14.67 7.18 -3.83
C PHE A 321 -14.80 7.99 -2.53
N PHE A 322 -13.88 8.91 -2.25
CA PHE A 322 -13.93 9.73 -1.03
C PHE A 322 -15.09 10.73 -1.03
N ILE A 323 -15.49 11.26 -2.19
CA ILE A 323 -16.73 12.04 -2.30
C ILE A 323 -17.94 11.17 -1.94
N GLY A 324 -18.03 9.96 -2.50
CA GLY A 324 -19.10 9.02 -2.19
C GLY A 324 -19.17 8.62 -0.72
N GLN A 325 -18.04 8.63 0.00
CA GLN A 325 -17.97 8.37 1.44
C GLN A 325 -18.22 9.63 2.31
N GLY A 326 -18.42 10.81 1.70
CA GLY A 326 -18.58 12.07 2.43
C GLY A 326 -17.30 12.58 3.11
N TRP A 327 -16.13 12.10 2.73
CA TRP A 327 -14.85 12.52 3.31
C TRP A 327 -14.26 13.74 2.59
N ILE A 328 -14.76 14.04 1.42
CA ILE A 328 -14.43 15.22 0.63
C ILE A 328 -15.75 15.94 0.34
N ASP A 329 -15.80 17.23 0.69
CA ASP A 329 -16.92 18.09 0.34
C ASP A 329 -16.93 18.27 -1.18
N GLY A 330 -17.90 17.69 -1.90
CA GLY A 330 -18.00 17.70 -3.36
C GLY A 330 -18.20 19.09 -4.00
N LYS A 331 -17.93 20.16 -3.27
CA LYS A 331 -18.14 21.58 -3.65
C LYS A 331 -16.95 22.24 -4.36
N SER A 332 -15.87 21.51 -4.65
CA SER A 332 -14.78 22.08 -5.48
C SER A 332 -15.21 22.04 -6.95
N PRO A 333 -15.43 23.20 -7.63
CA PRO A 333 -15.75 23.19 -9.05
C PRO A 333 -14.58 22.57 -9.82
N PRO A 334 -14.83 21.72 -10.81
CA PRO A 334 -13.79 21.27 -11.70
C PRO A 334 -13.13 22.50 -12.35
N LEU A 335 -11.80 22.52 -12.41
CA LEU A 335 -11.09 23.54 -13.19
C LEU A 335 -11.64 23.48 -14.62
N ALA A 336 -12.23 24.59 -15.08
CA ALA A 336 -12.63 24.71 -16.47
C ALA A 336 -11.40 24.34 -17.33
N ARG A 337 -11.51 23.28 -18.13
CA ARG A 337 -10.48 22.91 -19.10
C ARG A 337 -10.19 24.16 -19.91
N LYS A 338 -8.98 24.73 -19.81
CA LYS A 338 -8.49 25.62 -20.85
C LYS A 338 -8.53 24.80 -22.13
N ALA A 339 -9.41 25.19 -23.04
CA ALA A 339 -9.42 24.66 -24.40
C ALA A 339 -7.96 24.74 -24.93
N PRO A 340 -7.46 23.72 -25.63
CA PRO A 340 -6.15 23.81 -26.24
C PRO A 340 -6.14 25.09 -27.09
N ALA A 341 -5.11 25.91 -26.91
CA ALA A 341 -4.96 27.16 -27.66
C ALA A 341 -5.07 26.83 -29.16
N THR A 342 -6.09 27.35 -29.80
CA THR A 342 -6.30 27.20 -31.24
C THR A 342 -5.11 27.81 -31.98
N GLU A 343 -4.77 27.25 -33.16
CA GLU A 343 -3.62 27.72 -33.97
C GLU A 343 -3.63 29.23 -34.22
N GLU A 344 -4.80 29.87 -34.19
CA GLU A 344 -4.94 31.32 -34.28
C GLU A 344 -4.34 32.10 -33.13
N THR A 345 -4.37 31.53 -31.91
CA THR A 345 -3.75 32.17 -30.73
C THR A 345 -2.23 32.06 -30.76
N LYS A 346 -1.67 31.05 -31.43
CA LYS A 346 -0.21 30.91 -31.62
C LYS A 346 0.32 31.87 -32.67
N LYS A 347 -0.47 32.25 -33.69
CA LYS A 347 -0.08 33.21 -34.72
C LYS A 347 -0.07 34.68 -34.23
N ARG A 348 -0.87 35.01 -33.20
CA ARG A 348 -0.88 36.38 -32.61
C ARG A 348 0.24 36.63 -31.58
N ALA A 349 0.93 35.60 -31.10
CA ALA A 349 2.06 35.73 -30.17
C ALA A 349 3.43 35.79 -30.89
N LEU A 350 3.45 35.64 -32.23
CA LEU A 350 4.63 35.66 -33.09
C LEU A 350 4.60 36.82 -34.12
N ALA A 351 3.64 37.73 -34.03
CA ALA A 351 3.56 39.01 -34.72
C ALA A 351 3.66 40.15 -33.71
#